data_bcecb52287de6cecc76810f97eef0449
#
_entry.id   bcecb52287de6cecc76810f97eef0449
#
_cell.length_a   1.000
_cell.length_b   1.000
_cell.length_c   1.000
_cell.angle_alpha   90.00
_cell.angle_beta   90.00
_cell.angle_gamma   90.00
#
_symmetry.space_group_name_H-M   'P 1'
#
loop_
_entity.id
_entity.type
_entity.pdbx_description
1 polymer ?
#
loop_
_entity_poly.entity_id
_entity_poly.type
_entity_poly.pdbx_seq_one_letter_code
_entity_poly.pdbx_strand_id
1 'polypeptide(L)'
;MIFRTVVQFVLVFLLAGSPGAQEGPNRPEPKPVTLDAKTTAVLVLDLHARCHDPKEICFKLTPVVGEFLEKARAASVVIVYTASLNAKGTPTGEISEPLKRRATEPVVYPDHNDKFWGGELHALLQQKGIKTLVITGSSTNGAVLYTSSTAARVYRYNIVMPLDGVIARTKYEQEYPIHQFTVLPSGASKQFQFTNLSMISFH
;
A
#
# COMPACT_ATOMS: atom_id res chain seq x y z
N MET A 1 39.35 -63.54 43.20
CA MET A 1 39.81 -62.18 42.77
C MET A 1 38.94 -61.76 41.56
N ILE A 2 37.92 -60.94 41.82
CA ILE A 2 36.90 -60.56 40.81
C ILE A 2 37.17 -59.09 40.51
N PHE A 3 37.67 -58.77 39.27
CA PHE A 3 37.82 -57.43 38.76
C PHE A 3 36.47 -56.89 38.30
N ARG A 4 35.97 -55.88 39.01
CA ARG A 4 34.80 -55.08 38.52
C ARG A 4 35.29 -53.96 37.62
N THR A 5 35.02 -54.08 36.37
CA THR A 5 35.23 -52.99 35.37
C THR A 5 34.09 -51.98 35.49
N VAL A 6 34.43 -50.77 35.93
CA VAL A 6 33.49 -49.64 35.95
C VAL A 6 33.52 -48.99 34.58
N VAL A 7 32.42 -49.11 33.83
CA VAL A 7 32.20 -48.38 32.56
C VAL A 7 31.65 -47.01 32.89
N GLN A 8 32.46 -45.96 32.68
CA GLN A 8 32.04 -44.56 32.82
C GLN A 8 31.33 -44.11 31.53
N PHE A 9 30.03 -43.88 31.62
CA PHE A 9 29.26 -43.23 30.55
C PHE A 9 29.54 -41.73 30.58
N VAL A 10 30.24 -41.21 29.57
CA VAL A 10 30.36 -39.76 29.36
C VAL A 10 29.11 -39.29 28.62
N LEU A 11 28.24 -38.57 29.31
CA LEU A 11 27.06 -37.95 28.76
C LEU A 11 27.49 -36.65 28.03
N VAL A 12 27.60 -36.71 26.70
CA VAL A 12 27.87 -35.52 25.89
C VAL A 12 26.55 -34.73 25.74
N PHE A 13 26.40 -33.64 26.47
CA PHE A 13 25.35 -32.67 26.26
C PHE A 13 25.66 -31.88 24.97
N LEU A 14 25.01 -32.25 23.89
CA LEU A 14 24.89 -31.38 22.70
C LEU A 14 24.03 -30.17 23.10
N LEU A 15 24.68 -29.03 23.34
CA LEU A 15 24.02 -27.74 23.42
C LEU A 15 23.47 -27.45 22.03
N ALA A 16 22.19 -27.81 21.79
CA ALA A 16 21.43 -27.31 20.64
C ALA A 16 21.33 -25.80 20.85
N GLY A 17 22.14 -25.04 20.10
CA GLY A 17 22.01 -23.60 20.03
C GLY A 17 20.57 -23.27 19.61
N SER A 18 19.87 -22.47 20.40
CA SER A 18 18.57 -21.94 20.04
C SER A 18 18.70 -21.29 18.66
N PRO A 19 17.84 -21.61 17.67
CA PRO A 19 17.85 -20.87 16.42
C PRO A 19 17.64 -19.40 16.79
N GLY A 20 18.64 -18.56 16.49
CA GLY A 20 18.53 -17.12 16.68
C GLY A 20 17.24 -16.64 16.05
N ALA A 21 16.45 -15.84 16.76
CA ALA A 21 15.26 -15.24 16.22
C ALA A 21 15.66 -14.55 14.92
N GLN A 22 15.15 -15.05 13.81
CA GLN A 22 15.38 -14.45 12.50
C GLN A 22 14.81 -13.04 12.55
N GLU A 23 15.65 -12.02 12.49
CA GLU A 23 15.18 -10.64 12.43
C GLU A 23 14.18 -10.55 11.30
N GLY A 24 12.99 -10.04 11.59
CA GLY A 24 11.97 -9.82 10.58
C GLY A 24 12.52 -8.88 9.49
N PRO A 25 12.00 -8.96 8.26
CA PRO A 25 12.48 -8.13 7.18
C PRO A 25 12.40 -6.65 7.57
N ASN A 26 13.49 -5.91 7.35
CA ASN A 26 13.53 -4.48 7.62
C ASN A 26 12.47 -3.77 6.76
N ARG A 27 11.66 -2.94 7.39
CA ARG A 27 10.74 -2.06 6.69
C ARG A 27 11.56 -1.12 5.80
N PRO A 28 11.16 -0.89 4.52
CA PRO A 28 11.88 0.02 3.65
C PRO A 28 11.87 1.44 4.24
N GLU A 29 13.02 2.12 4.20
CA GLU A 29 13.13 3.50 4.62
C GLU A 29 12.50 4.43 3.59
N PRO A 30 11.65 5.40 4.01
CA PRO A 30 11.08 6.38 3.11
C PRO A 30 12.16 7.33 2.58
N LYS A 31 12.15 7.59 1.27
CA LYS A 31 13.09 8.50 0.60
C LYS A 31 12.34 9.61 -0.14
N PRO A 32 12.88 10.83 -0.22
CA PRO A 32 12.30 11.89 -1.05
C PRO A 32 12.18 11.45 -2.51
N VAL A 33 11.05 11.84 -3.13
CA VAL A 33 10.81 11.59 -4.57
C VAL A 33 10.30 12.86 -5.24
N THR A 34 10.75 13.10 -6.47
CA THR A 34 10.24 14.16 -7.33
C THR A 34 9.62 13.52 -8.57
N LEU A 35 8.37 13.85 -8.85
CA LEU A 35 7.54 13.19 -9.85
C LEU A 35 7.12 14.18 -10.95
N ASP A 36 7.09 13.69 -12.18
CA ASP A 36 6.50 14.43 -13.30
C ASP A 36 4.98 14.46 -13.14
N ALA A 37 4.42 15.65 -12.89
CA ALA A 37 2.99 15.84 -12.66
C ALA A 37 2.12 15.39 -13.85
N LYS A 38 2.64 15.48 -15.09
CA LYS A 38 1.88 15.15 -16.31
C LYS A 38 1.69 13.65 -16.49
N THR A 39 2.60 12.83 -15.97
CA THR A 39 2.58 11.37 -16.13
C THR A 39 2.32 10.63 -14.82
N THR A 40 2.00 11.36 -13.75
CA THR A 40 1.68 10.82 -12.43
C THR A 40 0.19 10.92 -12.12
N ALA A 41 -0.38 9.88 -11.50
CA ALA A 41 -1.69 9.94 -10.87
C ALA A 41 -1.63 9.54 -9.40
N VAL A 42 -2.46 10.15 -8.56
CA VAL A 42 -2.72 9.72 -7.20
C VAL A 42 -3.97 8.83 -7.20
N LEU A 43 -3.84 7.60 -6.75
CA LEU A 43 -4.97 6.70 -6.50
C LEU A 43 -5.35 6.76 -5.03
N VAL A 44 -6.61 7.10 -4.77
CA VAL A 44 -7.19 7.16 -3.42
C VAL A 44 -8.12 5.97 -3.25
N LEU A 45 -7.64 4.91 -2.59
CA LEU A 45 -8.30 3.62 -2.51
C LEU A 45 -9.22 3.54 -1.30
N ASP A 46 -10.53 3.48 -1.57
CA ASP A 46 -11.60 3.16 -0.62
C ASP A 46 -11.67 4.06 0.64
N LEU A 47 -11.29 5.33 0.51
CA LEU A 47 -11.49 6.36 1.54
C LEU A 47 -12.83 7.06 1.32
N HIS A 48 -13.91 6.41 1.73
CA HIS A 48 -15.28 6.88 1.56
C HIS A 48 -15.96 7.20 2.91
N ALA A 49 -17.27 7.50 2.92
CA ALA A 49 -17.98 8.07 4.08
C ALA A 49 -17.84 7.27 5.38
N ARG A 50 -17.60 5.93 5.33
CA ARG A 50 -17.30 5.16 6.56
C ARG A 50 -16.12 5.72 7.36
N CYS A 51 -15.17 6.38 6.67
CA CYS A 51 -14.00 6.97 7.32
C CYS A 51 -14.32 8.20 8.17
N HIS A 52 -15.59 8.62 8.27
CA HIS A 52 -16.07 9.61 9.23
C HIS A 52 -16.28 9.03 10.65
N ASP A 53 -16.40 7.71 10.77
CA ASP A 53 -16.51 7.07 12.07
C ASP A 53 -15.11 6.99 12.74
N PRO A 54 -14.93 7.59 13.94
CA PRO A 54 -13.65 7.50 14.67
C PRO A 54 -13.18 6.08 14.99
N LYS A 55 -14.07 5.08 14.92
CA LYS A 55 -13.76 3.66 15.11
C LYS A 55 -13.12 3.03 13.86
N GLU A 56 -13.30 3.64 12.69
CA GLU A 56 -12.71 3.15 11.46
C GLU A 56 -11.23 3.51 11.36
N ILE A 57 -10.45 2.55 10.87
CA ILE A 57 -8.99 2.72 10.75
C ILE A 57 -8.62 3.92 9.86
N CYS A 58 -9.40 4.19 8.84
CA CYS A 58 -9.14 5.26 7.89
C CYS A 58 -9.51 6.67 8.40
N PHE A 59 -10.16 6.80 9.56
CA PHE A 59 -10.57 8.10 10.12
C PHE A 59 -9.38 9.08 10.23
N LYS A 60 -8.25 8.62 10.79
CA LYS A 60 -7.04 9.45 10.95
C LYS A 60 -6.26 9.63 9.65
N LEU A 61 -6.48 8.77 8.66
CA LEU A 61 -5.77 8.83 7.39
C LEU A 61 -6.37 9.88 6.45
N THR A 62 -7.70 10.04 6.45
CA THR A 62 -8.37 10.92 5.48
C THR A 62 -7.91 12.38 5.52
N PRO A 63 -7.72 13.05 6.68
CA PRO A 63 -7.22 14.42 6.69
C PRO A 63 -5.77 14.53 6.18
N VAL A 64 -4.91 13.56 6.51
CA VAL A 64 -3.51 13.54 6.07
C VAL A 64 -3.42 13.38 4.54
N VAL A 65 -4.21 12.44 3.98
CA VAL A 65 -4.30 12.29 2.52
C VAL A 65 -4.94 13.54 1.88
N GLY A 66 -5.99 14.10 2.50
CA GLY A 66 -6.64 15.32 2.01
C GLY A 66 -5.67 16.50 1.85
N GLU A 67 -4.79 16.69 2.82
CA GLU A 67 -3.74 17.72 2.78
C GLU A 67 -2.74 17.48 1.62
N PHE A 68 -2.32 16.24 1.43
CA PHE A 68 -1.48 15.84 0.30
C PHE A 68 -2.18 16.06 -1.05
N LEU A 69 -3.48 15.79 -1.16
CA LEU A 69 -4.25 16.00 -2.39
C LEU A 69 -4.28 17.48 -2.80
N GLU A 70 -4.30 18.44 -1.85
CA GLU A 70 -4.19 19.86 -2.20
C GLU A 70 -2.85 20.18 -2.88
N LYS A 71 -1.75 19.59 -2.41
CA LYS A 71 -0.43 19.70 -3.05
C LYS A 71 -0.43 19.10 -4.46
N ALA A 72 -1.02 17.91 -4.63
CA ALA A 72 -1.15 17.25 -5.92
C ALA A 72 -2.00 18.09 -6.91
N ARG A 73 -3.11 18.67 -6.43
CA ARG A 73 -3.98 19.57 -7.22
C ARG A 73 -3.27 20.85 -7.66
N ALA A 74 -2.47 21.44 -6.78
CA ALA A 74 -1.68 22.63 -7.11
C ALA A 74 -0.68 22.36 -8.25
N ALA A 75 -0.20 21.11 -8.35
CA ALA A 75 0.68 20.65 -9.43
C ALA A 75 -0.08 20.09 -10.65
N SER A 76 -1.42 20.13 -10.66
CA SER A 76 -2.27 19.58 -11.72
C SER A 76 -2.13 18.07 -11.93
N VAL A 77 -1.77 17.33 -10.89
CA VAL A 77 -1.66 15.88 -10.91
C VAL A 77 -3.07 15.26 -11.03
N VAL A 78 -3.21 14.21 -11.82
CA VAL A 78 -4.45 13.44 -11.94
C VAL A 78 -4.75 12.73 -10.63
N ILE A 79 -5.98 12.88 -10.12
CA ILE A 79 -6.46 12.19 -8.91
C ILE A 79 -7.61 11.28 -9.31
N VAL A 80 -7.55 10.02 -8.91
CA VAL A 80 -8.59 9.02 -9.15
C VAL A 80 -8.97 8.37 -7.82
N TYR A 81 -10.26 8.35 -7.53
CA TYR A 81 -10.80 7.67 -6.35
C TYR A 81 -11.35 6.31 -6.72
N THR A 82 -11.38 5.42 -5.76
CA THR A 82 -12.11 4.16 -5.87
C THR A 82 -13.05 3.95 -4.70
N ALA A 83 -14.14 3.24 -4.97
CA ALA A 83 -15.04 2.71 -3.96
C ALA A 83 -15.59 1.36 -4.46
N SER A 84 -16.12 0.54 -3.55
CA SER A 84 -16.72 -0.74 -3.93
C SER A 84 -17.98 -0.53 -4.78
N LEU A 85 -18.23 -1.41 -5.75
CA LEU A 85 -19.39 -1.33 -6.64
C LEU A 85 -20.72 -1.25 -5.89
N ASN A 86 -20.86 -2.04 -4.83
CA ASN A 86 -22.08 -2.05 -3.98
C ASN A 86 -22.30 -0.74 -3.21
N ALA A 87 -21.30 0.12 -3.11
CA ALA A 87 -21.40 1.42 -2.47
C ALA A 87 -21.79 2.54 -3.47
N LYS A 88 -21.78 2.25 -4.79
CA LYS A 88 -22.11 3.22 -5.83
C LYS A 88 -23.52 3.77 -5.68
N GLY A 89 -23.65 5.10 -5.65
CA GLY A 89 -24.94 5.78 -5.49
C GLY A 89 -25.54 5.69 -4.10
N THR A 90 -24.80 5.21 -3.10
CA THR A 90 -25.23 5.19 -1.70
C THR A 90 -24.49 6.25 -0.88
N PRO A 91 -25.07 6.76 0.23
CA PRO A 91 -24.38 7.70 1.11
C PRO A 91 -23.07 7.13 1.69
N THR A 92 -22.98 5.83 1.88
CA THR A 92 -21.78 5.16 2.41
C THR A 92 -20.65 5.09 1.39
N GLY A 93 -20.97 5.20 0.09
CA GLY A 93 -19.99 5.20 -0.99
C GLY A 93 -19.49 6.59 -1.41
N GLU A 94 -20.03 7.64 -0.82
CA GLU A 94 -19.52 8.99 -1.05
C GLU A 94 -18.08 9.11 -0.58
N ILE A 95 -17.26 9.82 -1.34
CA ILE A 95 -15.86 10.07 -0.98
C ILE A 95 -15.82 10.88 0.32
N SER A 96 -14.95 10.49 1.24
CA SER A 96 -14.83 11.12 2.56
C SER A 96 -14.57 12.63 2.45
N GLU A 97 -15.33 13.43 3.20
CA GLU A 97 -15.32 14.90 3.12
C GLU A 97 -13.92 15.53 3.28
N PRO A 98 -13.05 15.11 4.21
CA PRO A 98 -11.72 15.68 4.36
C PRO A 98 -10.84 15.59 3.10
N LEU A 99 -11.17 14.72 2.14
CA LEU A 99 -10.47 14.61 0.86
C LEU A 99 -10.87 15.69 -0.13
N LYS A 100 -11.97 16.43 0.11
CA LYS A 100 -12.48 17.56 -0.71
C LYS A 100 -12.52 17.24 -2.20
N ARG A 101 -13.06 16.05 -2.55
CA ARG A 101 -13.12 15.60 -3.94
C ARG A 101 -13.77 16.65 -4.84
N ARG A 102 -13.13 16.97 -5.96
CA ARG A 102 -13.68 17.86 -6.98
C ARG A 102 -14.54 17.08 -7.98
N ALA A 103 -15.57 17.71 -8.53
CA ALA A 103 -16.48 17.06 -9.49
C ALA A 103 -15.76 16.49 -10.73
N THR A 104 -14.64 17.09 -11.12
CA THR A 104 -13.82 16.66 -12.25
C THR A 104 -12.91 15.47 -11.95
N GLU A 105 -12.79 15.09 -10.68
CA GLU A 105 -11.96 13.95 -10.25
C GLU A 105 -12.80 12.68 -10.31
N PRO A 106 -12.44 11.69 -11.16
CA PRO A 106 -13.25 10.49 -11.37
C PRO A 106 -13.26 9.58 -10.16
N VAL A 107 -14.36 8.83 -10.02
CA VAL A 107 -14.49 7.70 -9.09
C VAL A 107 -14.74 6.44 -9.90
N VAL A 108 -13.93 5.41 -9.71
CA VAL A 108 -14.07 4.08 -10.33
C VAL A 108 -14.65 3.12 -9.29
N TYR A 109 -15.58 2.26 -9.71
CA TYR A 109 -16.32 1.37 -8.81
C TYR A 109 -16.12 -0.11 -9.18
N PRO A 110 -14.90 -0.68 -9.04
CA PRO A 110 -14.69 -2.09 -9.32
C PRO A 110 -15.36 -2.98 -8.28
N ASP A 111 -15.88 -4.13 -8.72
CA ASP A 111 -16.44 -5.15 -7.83
C ASP A 111 -15.34 -6.10 -7.32
N HIS A 112 -14.23 -5.54 -6.86
CA HIS A 112 -13.07 -6.30 -6.39
C HIS A 112 -12.14 -5.46 -5.52
N ASN A 113 -11.33 -6.14 -4.70
CA ASN A 113 -10.26 -5.46 -3.95
C ASN A 113 -9.15 -4.93 -4.90
N ASP A 114 -8.85 -5.65 -5.97
CA ASP A 114 -8.00 -5.15 -7.04
C ASP A 114 -8.77 -4.13 -7.89
N LYS A 115 -8.36 -2.87 -7.84
CA LYS A 115 -9.05 -1.77 -8.53
C LYS A 115 -8.82 -1.75 -10.03
N PHE A 116 -7.95 -2.59 -10.55
CA PHE A 116 -7.79 -2.83 -11.98
C PHE A 116 -8.78 -3.86 -12.55
N TRP A 117 -9.53 -4.55 -11.68
CA TRP A 117 -10.54 -5.50 -12.10
C TRP A 117 -11.57 -4.82 -13.03
N GLY A 118 -11.90 -5.48 -14.14
CA GLY A 118 -12.82 -4.93 -15.15
C GLY A 118 -12.19 -3.92 -16.12
N GLY A 119 -10.95 -3.48 -15.89
CA GLY A 119 -10.17 -2.70 -16.86
C GLY A 119 -10.46 -1.18 -16.91
N GLU A 120 -11.53 -0.69 -16.26
CA GLU A 120 -11.93 0.72 -16.29
C GLU A 120 -10.82 1.65 -15.79
N LEU A 121 -10.20 1.34 -14.65
CA LEU A 121 -9.11 2.13 -14.10
C LEU A 121 -7.92 2.20 -15.06
N HIS A 122 -7.54 1.06 -15.65
CA HIS A 122 -6.42 1.02 -16.59
C HIS A 122 -6.69 1.86 -17.83
N ALA A 123 -7.86 1.72 -18.43
CA ALA A 123 -8.25 2.52 -19.60
C ALA A 123 -8.22 4.03 -19.32
N LEU A 124 -8.73 4.46 -18.16
CA LEU A 124 -8.70 5.85 -17.72
C LEU A 124 -7.25 6.37 -17.58
N LEU A 125 -6.38 5.60 -16.94
CA LEU A 125 -4.98 5.99 -16.73
C LEU A 125 -4.19 6.02 -18.04
N GLN A 126 -4.42 5.06 -18.93
CA GLN A 126 -3.81 5.06 -20.28
C GLN A 126 -4.23 6.26 -21.11
N GLN A 127 -5.51 6.58 -21.13
CA GLN A 127 -6.04 7.76 -21.86
C GLN A 127 -5.37 9.06 -21.41
N LYS A 128 -4.96 9.12 -20.14
CA LYS A 128 -4.27 10.28 -19.56
C LYS A 128 -2.74 10.21 -19.65
N GLY A 129 -2.18 9.18 -20.27
CA GLY A 129 -0.74 8.99 -20.42
C GLY A 129 0.02 8.72 -19.12
N ILE A 130 -0.66 8.19 -18.08
CA ILE A 130 -0.08 7.96 -16.77
C ILE A 130 0.93 6.81 -16.81
N LYS A 131 2.06 7.00 -16.15
CA LYS A 131 3.16 6.02 -16.01
C LYS A 131 3.50 5.73 -14.56
N THR A 132 3.20 6.64 -13.64
CA THR A 132 3.51 6.54 -12.22
C THR A 132 2.24 6.70 -11.39
N LEU A 133 2.10 5.85 -10.37
CA LEU A 133 0.97 5.86 -9.45
C LEU A 133 1.46 6.12 -8.03
N VAL A 134 0.97 7.18 -7.40
CA VAL A 134 1.06 7.35 -5.95
C VAL A 134 -0.15 6.66 -5.34
N ILE A 135 0.07 5.62 -4.54
CA ILE A 135 -1.01 4.80 -3.97
C ILE A 135 -1.28 5.22 -2.52
N THR A 136 -2.50 5.65 -2.25
CA THR A 136 -3.00 5.97 -0.91
C THR A 136 -4.28 5.21 -0.60
N GLY A 137 -4.61 5.04 0.67
CA GLY A 137 -5.91 4.48 1.04
C GLY A 137 -5.91 3.33 2.03
N SER A 138 -7.02 2.58 2.06
CA SER A 138 -7.33 1.53 3.04
C SER A 138 -8.03 0.34 2.35
N SER A 139 -7.69 -0.90 2.70
CA SER A 139 -6.67 -1.29 3.67
C SER A 139 -5.38 -1.73 2.97
N THR A 140 -4.25 -1.58 3.69
CA THR A 140 -2.93 -1.96 3.16
C THR A 140 -2.89 -3.42 2.71
N ASN A 141 -3.49 -4.33 3.48
CA ASN A 141 -3.60 -5.76 3.19
C ASN A 141 -4.74 -6.15 2.22
N GLY A 142 -5.52 -5.19 1.77
CA GLY A 142 -6.63 -5.37 0.83
C GLY A 142 -6.43 -4.58 -0.47
N ALA A 143 -7.23 -3.53 -0.66
CA ALA A 143 -7.21 -2.74 -1.89
C ALA A 143 -5.81 -2.26 -2.29
N VAL A 144 -4.99 -1.82 -1.33
CA VAL A 144 -3.62 -1.35 -1.59
C VAL A 144 -2.75 -2.50 -2.09
N LEU A 145 -2.74 -3.66 -1.40
CA LEU A 145 -1.93 -4.81 -1.79
C LEU A 145 -2.25 -5.31 -3.20
N TYR A 146 -3.51 -5.59 -3.46
CA TYR A 146 -3.94 -6.18 -4.74
C TYR A 146 -3.77 -5.20 -5.89
N THR A 147 -4.22 -3.95 -5.71
CA THR A 147 -4.11 -2.92 -6.75
C THR A 147 -2.66 -2.60 -7.11
N SER A 148 -1.78 -2.42 -6.11
CA SER A 148 -0.36 -2.11 -6.34
C SER A 148 0.37 -3.28 -7.00
N SER A 149 0.05 -4.51 -6.60
CA SER A 149 0.65 -5.71 -7.20
C SER A 149 0.27 -5.87 -8.66
N THR A 150 -1.00 -5.68 -9.01
CA THR A 150 -1.48 -5.73 -10.41
C THR A 150 -0.90 -4.57 -11.21
N ALA A 151 -0.90 -3.35 -10.67
CA ALA A 151 -0.30 -2.19 -11.32
C ALA A 151 1.16 -2.43 -11.73
N ALA A 152 1.98 -2.97 -10.80
CA ALA A 152 3.39 -3.23 -11.05
C ALA A 152 3.63 -4.46 -11.95
N ARG A 153 2.94 -5.58 -11.70
CA ARG A 153 3.23 -6.84 -12.37
C ARG A 153 2.60 -6.96 -13.75
N VAL A 154 1.35 -6.51 -13.89
CA VAL A 154 0.56 -6.68 -15.12
C VAL A 154 0.73 -5.46 -16.01
N TYR A 155 0.51 -4.27 -15.48
CA TYR A 155 0.48 -3.03 -16.26
C TYR A 155 1.80 -2.24 -16.28
N ARG A 156 2.79 -2.66 -15.47
CA ARG A 156 4.14 -2.07 -15.45
C ARG A 156 4.19 -0.59 -15.07
N TYR A 157 3.24 -0.11 -14.27
CA TYR A 157 3.32 1.21 -13.67
C TYR A 157 4.46 1.30 -12.65
N ASN A 158 5.12 2.44 -12.57
CA ASN A 158 5.95 2.78 -11.42
C ASN A 158 5.04 3.10 -10.23
N ILE A 159 5.38 2.58 -9.06
CA ILE A 159 4.57 2.72 -7.85
C ILE A 159 5.34 3.55 -6.83
N VAL A 160 4.76 4.64 -6.41
CA VAL A 160 5.22 5.43 -5.25
C VAL A 160 4.29 5.10 -4.09
N MET A 161 4.86 4.50 -3.06
CA MET A 161 4.14 4.01 -1.88
C MET A 161 4.49 4.88 -0.67
N PRO A 162 3.67 5.88 -0.33
CA PRO A 162 3.85 6.65 0.90
C PRO A 162 3.44 5.78 2.10
N LEU A 163 4.38 5.51 2.99
CA LEU A 163 4.18 4.61 4.13
C LEU A 163 3.22 5.18 5.19
N ASP A 164 3.02 6.49 5.18
CA ASP A 164 2.05 7.24 5.99
C ASP A 164 0.75 7.55 5.22
N GLY A 165 0.67 7.18 3.94
CA GLY A 165 -0.50 7.34 3.08
C GLY A 165 -1.40 6.10 2.98
N VAL A 166 -1.06 5.01 3.65
CA VAL A 166 -1.82 3.75 3.66
C VAL A 166 -1.99 3.22 5.08
N ILE A 167 -3.10 2.51 5.34
CA ILE A 167 -3.40 2.03 6.69
C ILE A 167 -4.07 0.64 6.67
N ALA A 168 -3.74 -0.18 7.66
CA ALA A 168 -4.41 -1.43 7.98
C ALA A 168 -4.78 -1.52 9.47
N ARG A 169 -5.55 -2.53 9.86
CA ARG A 169 -6.14 -2.65 11.19
C ARG A 169 -5.12 -3.05 12.26
N THR A 170 -4.20 -3.93 11.90
CA THR A 170 -3.15 -4.42 12.80
C THR A 170 -1.76 -4.11 12.24
N LYS A 171 -0.74 -4.13 13.12
CA LYS A 171 0.66 -3.95 12.68
C LYS A 171 1.06 -5.00 11.65
N TYR A 172 0.67 -6.27 11.84
CA TYR A 172 0.99 -7.33 10.89
C TYR A 172 0.35 -7.08 9.52
N GLU A 173 -0.94 -6.72 9.47
CA GLU A 173 -1.65 -6.37 8.23
C GLU A 173 -1.07 -5.13 7.54
N GLN A 174 -0.42 -4.24 8.27
CA GLN A 174 0.29 -3.10 7.73
C GLN A 174 1.65 -3.49 7.14
N GLU A 175 2.42 -4.34 7.82
CA GLU A 175 3.82 -4.58 7.50
C GLU A 175 4.02 -5.66 6.43
N TYR A 176 3.22 -6.76 6.44
CA TYR A 176 3.45 -7.82 5.47
C TYR A 176 3.22 -7.40 4.00
N PRO A 177 2.23 -6.54 3.65
CA PRO A 177 2.11 -6.07 2.28
C PRO A 177 3.25 -5.15 1.86
N ILE A 178 3.75 -4.31 2.78
CA ILE A 178 4.91 -3.46 2.53
C ILE A 178 6.14 -4.33 2.25
N HIS A 179 6.37 -5.37 3.05
CA HIS A 179 7.42 -6.35 2.78
C HIS A 179 7.19 -7.04 1.43
N GLN A 180 5.97 -7.48 1.14
CA GLN A 180 5.63 -8.16 -0.12
C GLN A 180 6.02 -7.31 -1.34
N PHE A 181 5.83 -5.99 -1.30
CA PHE A 181 6.23 -5.10 -2.39
C PHE A 181 7.73 -5.07 -2.63
N THR A 182 8.55 -5.29 -1.60
CA THR A 182 10.02 -5.34 -1.74
C THR A 182 10.53 -6.63 -2.39
N VAL A 183 9.71 -7.69 -2.40
CA VAL A 183 10.08 -9.03 -2.88
C VAL A 183 9.19 -9.54 -4.02
N LEU A 184 8.36 -8.71 -4.63
CA LEU A 184 7.49 -9.10 -5.74
C LEU A 184 8.31 -9.75 -6.86
N PRO A 185 7.87 -10.93 -7.34
CA PRO A 185 8.61 -11.69 -8.35
C PRO A 185 8.62 -10.99 -9.72
N SER A 186 9.44 -11.54 -10.64
CA SER A 186 9.57 -11.06 -12.03
C SER A 186 10.07 -9.61 -12.16
N GLY A 187 10.82 -9.15 -11.16
CA GLY A 187 11.38 -7.79 -11.14
C GLY A 187 10.38 -6.69 -10.81
N ALA A 188 9.14 -7.01 -10.48
CA ALA A 188 8.10 -6.02 -10.18
C ALA A 188 8.40 -5.21 -8.91
N SER A 189 9.17 -5.77 -7.95
CA SER A 189 9.65 -5.03 -6.78
C SER A 189 10.48 -3.79 -7.13
N LYS A 190 11.18 -3.80 -8.27
CA LYS A 190 11.99 -2.66 -8.74
C LYS A 190 11.16 -1.45 -9.17
N GLN A 191 9.85 -1.62 -9.33
CA GLN A 191 8.93 -0.55 -9.69
C GLN A 191 8.44 0.23 -8.47
N PHE A 192 8.73 -0.24 -7.24
CA PHE A 192 8.30 0.41 -6.01
C PHE A 192 9.35 1.37 -5.49
N GLN A 193 8.89 2.58 -5.16
CA GLN A 193 9.62 3.59 -4.41
C GLN A 193 8.83 3.87 -3.12
N PHE A 194 9.50 3.75 -1.98
CA PHE A 194 8.89 3.99 -0.67
C PHE A 194 9.24 5.40 -0.19
N THR A 195 8.25 6.11 0.30
CA THR A 195 8.37 7.52 0.71
C THR A 195 7.38 7.82 1.84
N ASN A 196 7.28 9.10 2.24
CA ASN A 196 6.17 9.65 3.00
C ASN A 196 5.50 10.76 2.18
N LEU A 197 4.23 11.04 2.45
CA LEU A 197 3.45 12.05 1.71
C LEU A 197 4.14 13.43 1.70
N SER A 198 4.76 13.84 2.81
CA SER A 198 5.51 15.09 2.91
C SER A 198 6.77 15.15 2.04
N MET A 199 7.34 13.99 1.69
CA MET A 199 8.58 13.85 0.90
C MET A 199 8.33 13.77 -0.62
N ILE A 200 7.07 13.81 -1.06
CA ILE A 200 6.72 13.80 -2.49
C ILE A 200 6.71 15.24 -2.99
N SER A 201 7.41 15.53 -4.08
CA SER A 201 7.33 16.78 -4.83
C SER A 201 6.96 16.53 -6.29
N PHE A 202 6.43 17.55 -6.96
CA PHE A 202 6.01 17.50 -8.37
C PHE A 202 6.71 18.61 -9.16
N HIS A 203 7.00 18.33 -10.43
CA HIS A 203 7.53 19.29 -11.40
C HIS A 203 6.77 19.21 -12.71
#